data_bdcc2e4ed3ddf03b94f6bdf8b30532c1
#
_entry.id   bdcc2e4ed3ddf03b94f6bdf8b30532c1
#
_cell.length_a   1.000
_cell.length_b   1.000
_cell.length_c   1.000
_cell.angle_alpha   90.00
_cell.angle_beta   90.00
_cell.angle_gamma   90.00
#
_symmetry.space_group_name_H-M   'P 1'
#
loop_
_entity.id
_entity.type
_entity.pdbx_description
1 polymer ?
#
loop_
_entity_poly.entity_id
_entity_poly.type
_entity_poly.pdbx_seq_one_letter_code
_entity_poly.pdbx_strand_id
1 'polypeptide(L)'
;MKKIQSLLFVALIATAGFLTSCASYQPFTNDDRLKYNLDEAKLKKMQFYISTEVTLQRGERSNQAQELDKDGKLVISSSASLDNILITAKTPGVCVKVIDANKIAVSFDSDDSKYLVFGDPNNRGRYNLMGAEWENGKGKINYGDKVYYVMPGGAGAYLKFQMKNVKNYKESSTKVKGRKVN
;
A
#
# COMPACT_ATOMS: atom_id res chain seq x y z
N MET A 1 52.07 6.29 -27.15
CA MET A 1 50.72 6.40 -27.72
C MET A 1 49.84 5.21 -27.37
N LYS A 2 50.25 3.94 -27.46
CA LYS A 2 49.44 2.74 -27.11
C LYS A 2 48.97 2.67 -25.65
N LYS A 3 49.76 3.17 -24.69
CA LYS A 3 49.38 3.17 -23.25
C LYS A 3 48.28 4.17 -22.92
N ILE A 4 48.19 5.28 -23.58
CA ILE A 4 47.18 6.32 -23.39
C ILE A 4 45.83 5.87 -23.96
N GLN A 5 45.82 5.16 -25.09
CA GLN A 5 44.62 4.59 -25.67
C GLN A 5 44.01 3.49 -24.78
N SER A 6 44.85 2.68 -24.14
CA SER A 6 44.37 1.63 -23.18
C SER A 6 43.73 2.22 -21.93
N LEU A 7 44.26 3.34 -21.39
CA LEU A 7 43.70 4.04 -20.25
C LEU A 7 42.33 4.71 -20.57
N LEU A 8 42.18 5.25 -21.78
CA LEU A 8 40.93 5.83 -22.25
C LEU A 8 39.84 4.76 -22.45
N PHE A 9 40.20 3.57 -22.90
CA PHE A 9 39.23 2.44 -23.04
C PHE A 9 38.76 1.92 -21.69
N VAL A 10 39.62 1.84 -20.68
CA VAL A 10 39.25 1.38 -19.32
C VAL A 10 38.35 2.43 -18.63
N ALA A 11 38.60 3.71 -18.83
CA ALA A 11 37.76 4.79 -18.29
C ALA A 11 36.34 4.80 -18.91
N LEU A 12 36.23 4.47 -20.21
CA LEU A 12 34.93 4.43 -20.91
C LEU A 12 34.04 3.26 -20.46
N ILE A 13 34.64 2.12 -20.06
CA ILE A 13 33.91 0.95 -19.57
C ILE A 13 33.42 1.18 -18.13
N ALA A 14 34.17 1.93 -17.31
CA ALA A 14 33.80 2.24 -15.94
C ALA A 14 32.58 3.18 -15.83
N THR A 15 32.31 4.01 -16.82
CA THR A 15 31.15 4.93 -16.85
C THR A 15 29.86 4.29 -17.34
N ALA A 16 29.88 3.13 -17.98
CA ALA A 16 28.70 2.44 -18.50
C ALA A 16 27.89 1.69 -17.41
N GLY A 17 28.39 1.56 -16.18
CA GLY A 17 27.79 0.75 -15.10
C GLY A 17 26.71 1.45 -14.28
N PHE A 18 26.42 2.73 -14.43
CA PHE A 18 25.52 3.49 -13.58
C PHE A 18 24.15 3.82 -14.17
N LEU A 19 23.72 3.16 -15.24
CA LEU A 19 22.33 3.23 -15.69
C LEU A 19 21.47 2.35 -14.78
N THR A 20 21.37 2.70 -13.48
CA THR A 20 20.34 2.17 -12.60
C THR A 20 18.99 2.67 -13.15
N SER A 21 18.28 1.81 -13.85
CA SER A 21 16.90 2.05 -14.25
C SER A 21 16.08 2.34 -12.99
N CYS A 22 15.85 3.62 -12.71
CA CYS A 22 14.92 4.04 -11.65
C CYS A 22 13.55 3.47 -12.01
N ALA A 23 13.13 2.44 -11.29
CA ALA A 23 11.78 1.91 -11.40
C ALA A 23 10.80 3.04 -11.02
N SER A 24 10.14 3.62 -12.02
CA SER A 24 9.18 4.69 -11.80
C SER A 24 7.91 4.13 -11.17
N TYR A 25 7.62 4.60 -9.95
CA TYR A 25 6.35 4.36 -9.27
C TYR A 25 5.35 5.42 -9.70
N GLN A 26 4.18 4.99 -10.15
CA GLN A 26 3.09 5.89 -10.50
C GLN A 26 1.83 5.61 -9.68
N PRO A 27 0.93 6.58 -9.47
CA PRO A 27 -0.35 6.34 -8.84
C PRO A 27 -1.15 5.28 -9.59
N PHE A 28 -1.86 4.42 -8.87
CA PHE A 28 -2.80 3.47 -9.47
C PHE A 28 -4.15 4.14 -9.65
N THR A 29 -4.73 4.04 -10.85
CA THR A 29 -5.93 4.77 -11.27
C THR A 29 -7.00 3.84 -11.84
N ASN A 30 -8.26 4.32 -11.94
CA ASN A 30 -9.31 3.62 -12.67
C ASN A 30 -8.98 3.52 -14.17
N ASP A 31 -8.37 4.55 -14.74
CA ASP A 31 -7.95 4.55 -16.14
C ASP A 31 -6.93 3.43 -16.42
N ASP A 32 -5.97 3.22 -15.51
CA ASP A 32 -5.03 2.10 -15.63
C ASP A 32 -5.76 0.76 -15.56
N ARG A 33 -6.73 0.63 -14.65
CA ARG A 33 -7.51 -0.60 -14.50
C ARG A 33 -8.29 -0.94 -15.75
N LEU A 34 -8.94 0.06 -16.35
CA LEU A 34 -9.70 -0.09 -17.61
C LEU A 34 -8.77 -0.31 -18.80
N LYS A 35 -7.77 0.55 -18.98
CA LYS A 35 -6.83 0.53 -20.12
C LYS A 35 -6.10 -0.80 -20.28
N TYR A 36 -5.72 -1.42 -19.15
CA TYR A 36 -4.99 -2.69 -19.14
C TYR A 36 -5.87 -3.89 -18.84
N ASN A 37 -7.21 -3.70 -18.76
CA ASN A 37 -8.19 -4.73 -18.44
C ASN A 37 -7.75 -5.55 -17.21
N LEU A 38 -7.52 -4.84 -16.08
CA LEU A 38 -7.03 -5.43 -14.85
C LEU A 38 -8.20 -6.04 -14.07
N ASP A 39 -8.52 -7.28 -14.39
CA ASP A 39 -9.46 -8.11 -13.64
C ASP A 39 -8.90 -8.52 -12.26
N GLU A 40 -9.71 -9.19 -11.46
CA GLU A 40 -9.30 -9.63 -10.11
C GLU A 40 -8.07 -10.53 -10.14
N ALA A 41 -7.98 -11.45 -11.10
CA ALA A 41 -6.86 -12.39 -11.21
C ALA A 41 -5.53 -11.67 -11.51
N LYS A 42 -5.58 -10.61 -12.32
CA LYS A 42 -4.41 -9.77 -12.62
C LYS A 42 -4.06 -8.87 -11.44
N LEU A 43 -5.06 -8.23 -10.80
CA LEU A 43 -4.85 -7.37 -9.64
C LEU A 43 -4.19 -8.13 -8.48
N LYS A 44 -4.60 -9.38 -8.22
CA LYS A 44 -3.98 -10.24 -7.19
C LYS A 44 -2.52 -10.62 -7.48
N LYS A 45 -2.08 -10.51 -8.73
CA LYS A 45 -0.69 -10.77 -9.13
C LYS A 45 0.15 -9.49 -9.23
N MET A 46 -0.45 -8.32 -9.08
CA MET A 46 0.28 -7.04 -9.11
C MET A 46 0.87 -6.71 -7.76
N GLN A 47 2.07 -6.13 -7.78
CA GLN A 47 2.68 -5.55 -6.61
C GLN A 47 2.26 -4.09 -6.49
N PHE A 48 1.59 -3.76 -5.39
CA PHE A 48 1.25 -2.40 -5.00
C PHE A 48 2.24 -1.88 -3.96
N TYR A 49 2.25 -0.56 -3.78
CA TYR A 49 3.08 0.15 -2.81
C TYR A 49 2.27 1.29 -2.22
N ILE A 50 2.40 1.52 -0.92
CA ILE A 50 1.76 2.68 -0.29
C ILE A 50 2.56 3.95 -0.56
N SER A 51 1.86 5.07 -0.82
CA SER A 51 2.51 6.33 -1.22
C SER A 51 3.22 7.04 -0.08
N THR A 52 2.66 6.99 1.13
CA THR A 52 3.14 7.63 2.34
C THR A 52 2.94 6.72 3.53
N GLU A 53 3.54 7.07 4.65
CA GLU A 53 3.36 6.37 5.90
C GLU A 53 1.91 6.44 6.39
N VAL A 54 1.42 5.32 6.92
CA VAL A 54 0.11 5.21 7.57
C VAL A 54 0.32 4.63 8.96
N THR A 55 -0.11 5.37 9.96
CA THR A 55 -0.18 4.91 11.34
C THR A 55 -1.62 4.59 11.68
N LEU A 56 -1.87 3.34 12.07
CA LEU A 56 -3.14 2.88 12.61
C LEU A 56 -3.02 2.82 14.12
N GLN A 57 -3.94 3.45 14.83
CA GLN A 57 -3.91 3.51 16.29
C GLN A 57 -5.20 2.97 16.88
N ARG A 58 -5.08 2.16 17.91
CA ARG A 58 -6.19 1.70 18.74
C ARG A 58 -5.85 1.93 20.20
N GLY A 59 -6.74 2.61 20.92
CA GLY A 59 -6.66 2.76 22.38
C GLY A 59 -7.37 1.60 23.04
N GLU A 60 -6.69 0.88 23.92
CA GLU A 60 -7.32 -0.03 24.87
C GLU A 60 -7.36 0.70 26.23
N ARG A 61 -8.57 0.96 26.72
CA ARG A 61 -8.74 1.37 28.12
C ARG A 61 -8.71 0.08 28.94
N SER A 62 -7.66 -0.11 29.73
CA SER A 62 -7.71 -1.11 30.77
C SER A 62 -8.69 -0.65 31.85
N ASN A 63 -9.38 -1.59 32.46
CA ASN A 63 -10.32 -1.35 33.53
C ASN A 63 -9.67 -0.45 34.61
N GLN A 64 -10.39 0.57 35.03
CA GLN A 64 -10.00 1.39 36.18
C GLN A 64 -9.97 0.47 37.41
N ALA A 65 -8.79 0.15 37.89
CA ALA A 65 -8.66 -0.46 39.19
C ALA A 65 -8.86 0.66 40.24
N GLN A 66 -9.90 0.54 41.02
CA GLN A 66 -10.12 1.38 42.20
C GLN A 66 -9.53 0.62 43.40
N GLU A 67 -8.44 1.10 43.91
CA GLU A 67 -7.84 0.56 45.13
C GLU A 67 -7.81 1.65 46.22
N LEU A 68 -8.07 1.24 47.45
CA LEU A 68 -7.85 2.10 48.60
C LEU A 68 -6.37 1.93 49.03
N ASP A 69 -5.66 3.01 49.16
CA ASP A 69 -4.30 2.98 49.70
C ASP A 69 -4.35 2.64 51.22
N LYS A 70 -3.16 2.52 51.82
CA LYS A 70 -3.03 2.13 53.25
C LYS A 70 -3.65 3.19 54.20
N ASP A 71 -3.91 4.37 53.70
CA ASP A 71 -4.50 5.49 54.41
C ASP A 71 -5.99 5.67 54.11
N GLY A 72 -6.61 4.71 53.39
CA GLY A 72 -8.04 4.75 53.05
C GLY A 72 -8.40 5.72 51.94
N LYS A 73 -7.40 6.27 51.21
CA LYS A 73 -7.61 7.19 50.09
C LYS A 73 -7.82 6.42 48.80
N LEU A 74 -8.86 6.81 48.08
CA LEU A 74 -9.15 6.20 46.77
C LEU A 74 -8.05 6.55 45.75
N VAL A 75 -7.31 5.57 45.28
CA VAL A 75 -6.34 5.70 44.19
C VAL A 75 -6.96 5.09 42.94
N ILE A 76 -7.19 5.92 41.93
CA ILE A 76 -7.66 5.49 40.63
C ILE A 76 -6.43 5.36 39.72
N SER A 77 -6.01 4.14 39.44
CA SER A 77 -5.00 3.86 38.42
C SER A 77 -5.66 3.55 37.10
N SER A 78 -5.47 4.41 36.10
CA SER A 78 -5.88 4.12 34.72
C SER A 78 -4.60 3.88 33.90
N SER A 79 -4.43 2.65 33.40
CA SER A 79 -3.43 2.39 32.38
C SER A 79 -4.14 2.40 31.03
N ALA A 80 -3.74 3.31 30.14
CA ALA A 80 -4.15 3.28 28.74
C ALA A 80 -3.01 2.66 27.93
N SER A 81 -3.26 1.55 27.25
CA SER A 81 -2.32 1.03 26.26
C SER A 81 -2.74 1.51 24.87
N LEU A 82 -1.77 1.96 24.08
CA LEU A 82 -1.96 2.32 22.69
C LEU A 82 -1.35 1.20 21.83
N ASP A 83 -2.18 0.57 21.00
CA ASP A 83 -1.73 -0.38 20.00
C ASP A 83 -1.55 0.38 18.68
N ASN A 84 -0.32 0.44 18.19
CA ASN A 84 0.05 1.16 16.97
C ASN A 84 0.58 0.20 15.92
N ILE A 85 0.03 0.29 14.72
CA ILE A 85 0.55 -0.39 13.52
C ILE A 85 1.10 0.68 12.58
N LEU A 86 2.36 0.54 12.21
CA LEU A 86 3.05 1.47 11.33
C LEU A 86 3.31 0.80 9.98
N ILE A 87 2.74 1.37 8.92
CA ILE A 87 3.00 0.96 7.53
C ILE A 87 3.80 2.10 6.88
N THR A 88 5.09 1.89 6.70
CA THR A 88 6.00 2.91 6.17
C THR A 88 5.77 3.16 4.68
N ALA A 89 6.16 4.34 4.19
CA ALA A 89 6.09 4.66 2.77
C ALA A 89 6.85 3.64 1.91
N LYS A 90 6.31 3.31 0.74
CA LYS A 90 6.83 2.31 -0.20
C LYS A 90 6.78 0.85 0.29
N THR A 91 6.15 0.56 1.43
CA THR A 91 5.89 -0.83 1.84
C THR A 91 5.14 -1.55 0.72
N PRO A 92 5.63 -2.72 0.27
CA PRO A 92 4.94 -3.52 -0.74
C PRO A 92 3.67 -4.16 -0.16
N GLY A 93 2.62 -4.23 -0.97
CA GLY A 93 1.35 -4.86 -0.61
C GLY A 93 0.75 -5.62 -1.78
N VAL A 94 -0.12 -6.58 -1.49
CA VAL A 94 -0.80 -7.42 -2.47
C VAL A 94 -2.31 -7.21 -2.40
N CYS A 95 -2.98 -7.24 -3.56
CA CYS A 95 -4.43 -7.22 -3.60
C CYS A 95 -4.97 -8.57 -3.13
N VAL A 96 -5.69 -8.58 -2.01
CA VAL A 96 -6.31 -9.78 -1.44
C VAL A 96 -7.75 -9.95 -1.90
N LYS A 97 -8.44 -8.83 -2.21
CA LYS A 97 -9.83 -8.85 -2.62
C LYS A 97 -10.18 -7.66 -3.52
N VAL A 98 -10.97 -7.88 -4.54
CA VAL A 98 -11.66 -6.84 -5.30
C VAL A 98 -13.04 -6.65 -4.68
N ILE A 99 -13.34 -5.45 -4.18
CA ILE A 99 -14.61 -5.14 -3.50
C ILE A 99 -15.65 -4.76 -4.55
N ASP A 100 -15.29 -3.84 -5.45
CA ASP A 100 -16.13 -3.41 -6.56
C ASP A 100 -15.26 -2.86 -7.72
N ALA A 101 -15.91 -2.24 -8.70
CA ALA A 101 -15.23 -1.66 -9.86
C ALA A 101 -14.17 -0.61 -9.47
N ASN A 102 -14.36 0.12 -8.37
CA ASN A 102 -13.56 1.26 -7.96
C ASN A 102 -12.86 1.08 -6.62
N LYS A 103 -12.92 -0.14 -6.02
CA LYS A 103 -12.33 -0.43 -4.71
C LYS A 103 -11.65 -1.78 -4.67
N ILE A 104 -10.48 -1.82 -4.06
CA ILE A 104 -9.72 -3.04 -3.78
C ILE A 104 -9.23 -3.06 -2.34
N ALA A 105 -9.07 -4.25 -1.79
CA ALA A 105 -8.43 -4.48 -0.52
C ALA A 105 -6.97 -4.91 -0.75
N VAL A 106 -6.03 -4.24 -0.09
CA VAL A 106 -4.60 -4.51 -0.21
C VAL A 106 -4.03 -4.80 1.16
N SER A 107 -3.41 -5.98 1.32
CA SER A 107 -2.66 -6.34 2.52
C SER A 107 -1.20 -5.94 2.38
N PHE A 108 -0.66 -5.36 3.45
CA PHE A 108 0.77 -5.04 3.64
C PHE A 108 1.40 -5.93 4.72
N ASP A 109 0.63 -6.91 5.20
CA ASP A 109 1.02 -7.91 6.20
C ASP A 109 1.09 -9.30 5.54
N SER A 110 1.67 -10.26 6.22
CA SER A 110 1.64 -11.68 5.82
C SER A 110 0.27 -12.34 6.01
N ASP A 111 -0.62 -11.71 6.78
CA ASP A 111 -1.97 -12.14 7.05
C ASP A 111 -2.96 -11.41 6.13
N ASP A 112 -3.58 -12.15 5.21
CA ASP A 112 -4.53 -11.63 4.23
C ASP A 112 -5.80 -11.02 4.86
N SER A 113 -6.11 -11.33 6.12
CA SER A 113 -7.22 -10.72 6.86
C SER A 113 -6.94 -9.28 7.28
N LYS A 114 -5.64 -8.90 7.32
CA LYS A 114 -5.15 -7.58 7.68
C LYS A 114 -4.92 -6.73 6.43
N TYR A 115 -5.96 -6.09 5.94
CA TYR A 115 -5.91 -5.27 4.74
C TYR A 115 -6.46 -3.87 4.96
N LEU A 116 -6.04 -2.98 4.09
CA LEU A 116 -6.60 -1.64 3.95
C LEU A 116 -7.41 -1.57 2.64
N VAL A 117 -8.49 -0.82 2.66
CA VAL A 117 -9.31 -0.58 1.46
C VAL A 117 -8.83 0.69 0.77
N PHE A 118 -8.61 0.58 -0.54
CA PHE A 118 -8.28 1.71 -1.40
C PHE A 118 -9.29 1.82 -2.53
N GLY A 119 -9.61 3.05 -2.91
CA GLY A 119 -10.57 3.26 -3.99
C GLY A 119 -10.57 4.68 -4.54
N ASP A 120 -11.24 4.81 -5.68
CA ASP A 120 -11.49 6.07 -6.37
C ASP A 120 -12.96 6.19 -6.79
N PRO A 121 -13.92 6.21 -5.83
CA PRO A 121 -15.35 6.24 -6.13
C PRO A 121 -15.79 7.51 -6.86
N ASN A 122 -15.03 8.60 -6.73
CA ASN A 122 -15.33 9.89 -7.34
C ASN A 122 -14.50 10.16 -8.60
N ASN A 123 -13.76 9.17 -9.09
CA ASN A 123 -12.90 9.25 -10.27
C ASN A 123 -11.91 10.42 -10.22
N ARG A 124 -11.26 10.61 -9.06
CA ARG A 124 -10.29 11.70 -8.81
C ARG A 124 -8.88 11.38 -9.30
N GLY A 125 -8.71 10.25 -9.99
CA GLY A 125 -7.49 9.88 -10.68
C GLY A 125 -6.51 9.03 -9.87
N ARG A 126 -6.86 8.54 -8.66
CA ARG A 126 -6.03 7.59 -7.92
C ARG A 126 -6.81 6.86 -6.83
N TYR A 127 -6.37 5.64 -6.52
CA TYR A 127 -6.92 4.82 -5.43
C TYR A 127 -6.40 5.31 -4.08
N ASN A 128 -7.21 6.12 -3.40
CA ASN A 128 -6.91 6.66 -2.07
C ASN A 128 -7.33 5.68 -0.96
N LEU A 129 -6.67 5.79 0.20
CA LEU A 129 -7.07 5.07 1.40
C LEU A 129 -8.50 5.45 1.79
N MET A 130 -9.31 4.43 2.02
CA MET A 130 -10.71 4.59 2.41
C MET A 130 -10.92 4.16 3.85
N GLY A 131 -11.64 4.96 4.58
CA GLY A 131 -12.09 4.67 5.93
C GLY A 131 -13.53 5.17 6.10
N ALA A 132 -14.16 4.77 7.20
CA ALA A 132 -15.45 5.31 7.63
C ALA A 132 -15.24 6.46 8.62
N GLU A 133 -16.26 7.32 8.74
CA GLU A 133 -16.32 8.35 9.79
C GLU A 133 -15.04 9.22 9.85
N TRP A 134 -14.64 9.79 8.70
CA TRP A 134 -13.49 10.69 8.67
C TRP A 134 -13.79 12.00 9.40
N GLU A 135 -13.04 12.23 10.48
CA GLU A 135 -13.11 13.47 11.27
C GLU A 135 -11.69 13.93 11.64
N ASN A 136 -11.39 15.21 11.41
CA ASN A 136 -10.09 15.81 11.69
C ASN A 136 -8.89 15.03 11.17
N GLY A 137 -9.04 14.40 9.98
CA GLY A 137 -8.01 13.59 9.35
C GLY A 137 -7.82 12.20 9.97
N LYS A 138 -8.67 11.79 10.92
CA LYS A 138 -8.76 10.44 11.47
C LYS A 138 -9.90 9.69 10.82
N GLY A 139 -9.63 8.49 10.32
CA GLY A 139 -10.64 7.62 9.72
C GLY A 139 -10.70 6.30 10.43
N LYS A 140 -11.90 5.80 10.69
CA LYS A 140 -12.12 4.49 11.30
C LYS A 140 -11.97 3.40 10.25
N ILE A 141 -11.21 2.37 10.53
CA ILE A 141 -11.00 1.21 9.65
C ILE A 141 -11.04 -0.10 10.45
N ASN A 142 -11.43 -1.17 9.77
CA ASN A 142 -11.22 -2.52 10.27
C ASN A 142 -9.88 -3.04 9.75
N TYR A 143 -9.04 -3.59 10.63
CA TYR A 143 -7.77 -4.22 10.29
C TYR A 143 -7.67 -5.56 11.01
N GLY A 144 -7.83 -6.65 10.28
CA GLY A 144 -8.12 -7.95 10.86
C GLY A 144 -9.48 -7.94 11.56
N ASP A 145 -9.51 -8.43 12.78
CA ASP A 145 -10.68 -8.50 13.67
C ASP A 145 -10.89 -7.27 14.55
N LYS A 146 -10.03 -6.23 14.39
CA LYS A 146 -9.99 -5.07 15.28
C LYS A 146 -10.28 -3.76 14.55
N VAL A 147 -10.84 -2.80 15.29
CA VAL A 147 -11.07 -1.45 14.79
C VAL A 147 -9.89 -0.56 15.18
N TYR A 148 -9.35 0.13 14.19
CA TYR A 148 -8.29 1.12 14.32
C TYR A 148 -8.72 2.47 13.75
N TYR A 149 -7.98 3.49 14.12
CA TYR A 149 -8.11 4.83 13.55
C TYR A 149 -6.84 5.18 12.78
N VAL A 150 -7.02 5.59 11.52
CA VAL A 150 -5.92 6.18 10.74
C VAL A 150 -5.56 7.52 11.35
N MET A 151 -4.29 7.72 11.66
CA MET A 151 -3.82 9.00 12.20
C MET A 151 -3.67 10.06 11.08
N PRO A 152 -3.75 11.39 11.38
CA PRO A 152 -3.79 12.45 10.37
C PRO A 152 -2.63 12.33 9.41
N GLY A 153 -1.57 12.02 9.37
CA GLY A 153 -0.53 11.89 8.34
C GLY A 153 -0.85 10.87 7.25
N GLY A 154 -1.64 9.83 7.59
CA GLY A 154 -1.97 8.73 6.69
C GLY A 154 -3.24 8.93 5.86
N ALA A 155 -4.07 9.94 6.18
CA ALA A 155 -5.36 10.15 5.52
C ALA A 155 -5.28 10.38 4.01
N GLY A 156 -4.16 10.93 3.51
CA GLY A 156 -3.91 11.17 2.09
C GLY A 156 -3.18 10.03 1.37
N ALA A 157 -2.97 8.88 2.02
CA ALA A 157 -2.30 7.75 1.42
C ALA A 157 -3.05 7.21 0.19
N TYR A 158 -2.31 6.79 -0.82
CA TYR A 158 -2.83 6.19 -2.05
C TYR A 158 -1.92 5.06 -2.54
N LEU A 159 -2.46 4.23 -3.44
CA LEU A 159 -1.71 3.13 -4.04
C LEU A 159 -0.83 3.61 -5.19
N LYS A 160 0.38 3.05 -5.23
CA LYS A 160 1.33 3.17 -6.34
C LYS A 160 1.64 1.78 -6.90
N PHE A 161 2.06 1.73 -8.16
CA PHE A 161 2.55 0.51 -8.80
C PHE A 161 3.67 0.82 -9.78
N GLN A 162 4.32 -0.21 -10.31
CA GLN A 162 5.35 -0.09 -11.34
C GLN A 162 4.79 -0.52 -12.70
N MET A 163 4.90 0.33 -13.71
CA MET A 163 4.39 0.07 -15.05
C MET A 163 4.98 -1.19 -15.70
N LYS A 164 6.22 -1.56 -15.39
CA LYS A 164 6.84 -2.78 -15.92
C LYS A 164 6.02 -4.04 -15.62
N ASN A 165 5.37 -4.07 -14.45
CA ASN A 165 4.55 -5.21 -14.06
C ASN A 165 3.30 -5.36 -14.94
N VAL A 166 2.71 -4.25 -15.38
CA VAL A 166 1.53 -4.22 -16.26
C VAL A 166 1.88 -4.58 -17.70
N LYS A 167 3.01 -4.11 -18.21
CA LYS A 167 3.48 -4.43 -19.58
C LYS A 167 3.69 -5.92 -19.77
N ASN A 168 4.24 -6.60 -18.79
CA ASN A 168 4.45 -8.06 -18.87
C ASN A 168 3.12 -8.83 -18.98
N TYR A 169 2.06 -8.34 -18.35
CA TYR A 169 0.72 -8.94 -18.50
C TYR A 169 0.12 -8.70 -19.89
N LYS A 170 0.30 -7.53 -20.48
CA LYS A 170 -0.20 -7.21 -21.81
C LYS A 170 0.46 -8.09 -22.88
N GLU A 171 1.75 -8.36 -22.76
CA GLU A 171 2.48 -9.21 -23.68
C GLU A 171 2.05 -10.68 -23.59
N SER A 172 1.75 -11.18 -22.40
CA SER A 172 1.28 -12.57 -22.23
C SER A 172 -0.16 -12.79 -22.71
N SER A 173 -1.01 -11.76 -22.72
CA SER A 173 -2.41 -11.86 -23.19
C SER A 173 -2.55 -11.76 -24.71
N THR A 174 -1.54 -11.30 -25.43
CA THR A 174 -1.58 -11.14 -26.92
C THR A 174 -1.40 -12.46 -27.67
N LYS A 175 -1.15 -13.58 -27.00
CA LYS A 175 -0.92 -14.91 -27.60
C LYS A 175 -2.16 -15.79 -27.76
N VAL A 176 -3.36 -15.27 -27.60
CA VAL A 176 -4.57 -16.05 -27.86
C VAL A 176 -4.78 -16.10 -29.37
N LYS A 177 -4.47 -17.26 -30.00
CA LYS A 177 -4.84 -17.56 -31.39
C LYS A 177 -6.37 -17.56 -31.46
N GLY A 178 -6.94 -16.66 -32.26
CA GLY A 178 -8.37 -16.61 -32.49
C GLY A 178 -8.94 -17.96 -32.95
N ARG A 179 -10.11 -18.34 -32.42
CA ARG A 179 -10.85 -19.54 -32.81
C ARG A 179 -11.60 -19.25 -34.12
N LYS A 180 -11.30 -19.99 -35.18
CA LYS A 180 -12.11 -19.93 -36.40
C LYS A 180 -13.38 -20.75 -36.17
N VAL A 181 -14.53 -20.20 -36.53
CA VAL A 181 -15.79 -20.94 -36.66
C VAL A 181 -15.79 -21.53 -38.05
N ASN A 182 -15.94 -22.87 -38.17
CA ASN A 182 -16.19 -23.56 -39.44
C ASN A 182 -17.67 -23.42 -39.80
#